data_ff9b43cf8a46b109b2544ecfcd81a301
#
_entry.id   ff9b43cf8a46b109b2544ecfcd81a301
#
_cell.length_a   1.000
_cell.length_b   1.000
_cell.length_c   1.000
_cell.angle_alpha   90.00
_cell.angle_beta   90.00
_cell.angle_gamma   90.00
#
_symmetry.space_group_name_H-M   'P 1'
#
loop_
_entity.id
_entity.type
_entity.pdbx_description
1 polymer ?
#
loop_
_entity_poly.entity_id
_entity_poly.type
_entity_poly.pdbx_seq_one_letter_code
_entity_poly.pdbx_strand_id
1 'polypeptide(L)'
;MTAHRLFHYSFVSENHPAKTPMSLTPRRTPPTVPRRGPRRPVMPAPAALPTRIVPAMIRRTAACLRLIAALALSAGLAACAARAPTPSATARARIVTDGYFRIAASPAPRETIGLPYRDWLPPGRPRAVVLALHGFEDSRNAWSTLGPVLAAHGIAVYAPDQRGFGAAPGRGRWPGTATLVSDARQMAAILHRRDPFIPLTLMGESMGGAIAIIVAAAGDPAISSYVAIAPAVWGAATFPLPLHWVVAAAGTLAPRLRLTGRSLHLRLSDNLAALRALAADPLTLHAAPLGMLAGMVRMMGAAQRDCARLAAPRVLLMYGGHDDVIPPHATAACWRAIPRGARATLAWYPADDHLMLLDHERRTPIGDILSFLRHKRRPLPSAAATDAMIFLAEH
;
A
#
# COMPACT_ATOMS: atom_id res chain seq x y z
N MET A 1 -31.29 45.89 21.19
CA MET A 1 -31.81 46.53 19.96
C MET A 1 -31.50 45.58 18.84
N THR A 2 -32.46 44.72 18.53
CA THR A 2 -33.36 44.67 17.33
C THR A 2 -32.57 44.47 16.04
N ALA A 3 -32.80 43.50 15.13
CA ALA A 3 -34.00 42.71 14.88
C ALA A 3 -33.66 41.49 13.95
N HIS A 4 -34.46 40.49 14.12
CA HIS A 4 -34.81 39.38 13.24
C HIS A 4 -34.92 39.70 11.74
N ARG A 5 -34.58 38.73 10.88
CA ARG A 5 -35.47 38.30 9.78
C ARG A 5 -35.24 36.83 9.42
N LEU A 6 -36.29 36.05 9.69
CA LEU A 6 -36.63 34.74 9.14
C LEU A 6 -37.10 34.91 7.69
N PHE A 7 -36.76 33.94 6.83
CA PHE A 7 -37.58 33.68 5.63
C PHE A 7 -37.89 32.20 5.54
N HIS A 8 -39.17 31.94 5.79
CA HIS A 8 -39.90 30.73 5.39
C HIS A 8 -40.08 30.70 3.88
N TYR A 9 -40.01 29.56 3.26
CA TYR A 9 -40.80 29.24 2.08
C TYR A 9 -41.47 27.87 2.22
N SER A 10 -42.78 27.93 1.97
CA SER A 10 -43.78 26.91 2.21
C SER A 10 -43.92 25.94 1.02
N PHE A 11 -44.46 24.79 1.36
CA PHE A 11 -45.07 23.77 0.55
C PHE A 11 -46.10 24.32 -0.48
N VAL A 12 -46.12 23.70 -1.65
CA VAL A 12 -47.36 23.58 -2.48
C VAL A 12 -47.49 22.15 -2.95
N SER A 13 -48.59 21.53 -2.52
CA SER A 13 -49.15 20.27 -3.00
C SER A 13 -50.26 20.55 -4.01
N GLU A 14 -50.34 19.80 -5.10
CA GLU A 14 -51.58 19.60 -5.89
C GLU A 14 -51.47 18.24 -6.56
N ASN A 15 -52.26 17.27 -6.13
CA ASN A 15 -53.62 16.87 -6.43
C ASN A 15 -53.78 16.06 -7.73
N HIS A 16 -54.23 14.82 -7.51
CA HIS A 16 -54.82 13.85 -8.43
C HIS A 16 -56.06 14.36 -9.15
N PRO A 17 -56.50 13.71 -10.27
CA PRO A 17 -57.60 12.76 -10.06
C PRO A 17 -57.52 11.44 -10.86
N ALA A 18 -58.24 10.48 -10.28
CA ALA A 18 -58.61 9.16 -10.78
C ALA A 18 -59.64 9.18 -11.91
N LYS A 19 -59.69 8.09 -12.68
CA LYS A 19 -60.94 7.42 -13.13
C LYS A 19 -60.65 6.10 -13.86
N THR A 20 -61.24 5.03 -13.32
CA THR A 20 -61.67 3.76 -13.94
C THR A 20 -62.91 3.99 -14.81
N PRO A 21 -63.40 3.09 -15.72
CA PRO A 21 -63.80 1.72 -15.38
C PRO A 21 -63.70 0.62 -16.48
N MET A 22 -63.74 -0.62 -16.02
CA MET A 22 -64.40 -1.87 -16.47
C MET A 22 -64.84 -2.06 -17.93
N SER A 23 -64.50 -3.22 -18.51
CA SER A 23 -65.48 -4.02 -19.30
C SER A 23 -65.21 -5.53 -19.16
N LEU A 24 -66.29 -6.28 -19.13
CA LEU A 24 -66.54 -7.67 -18.77
C LEU A 24 -66.46 -8.62 -19.99
N THR A 25 -65.82 -9.76 -19.81
CA THR A 25 -66.10 -11.17 -20.23
C THR A 25 -66.42 -11.49 -21.69
N PRO A 26 -66.22 -12.75 -22.16
CA PRO A 26 -66.87 -13.94 -21.58
C PRO A 26 -66.05 -15.25 -21.51
N ARG A 27 -66.59 -16.14 -20.67
CA ARG A 27 -66.19 -17.53 -20.43
C ARG A 27 -66.20 -18.40 -21.69
N ARG A 28 -65.19 -19.29 -21.80
CA ARG A 28 -65.27 -20.51 -22.60
C ARG A 28 -64.99 -21.74 -21.72
N THR A 29 -65.84 -22.73 -21.82
CA THR A 29 -65.86 -24.05 -21.18
C THR A 29 -64.71 -24.96 -21.66
N PRO A 30 -64.25 -25.91 -20.80
CA PRO A 30 -63.17 -26.81 -21.16
C PRO A 30 -63.69 -28.08 -21.84
N PRO A 31 -62.86 -28.72 -22.72
CA PRO A 31 -63.16 -30.04 -23.23
C PRO A 31 -62.70 -31.15 -22.28
N THR A 32 -63.48 -32.21 -22.24
CA THR A 32 -63.38 -33.44 -21.48
C THR A 32 -62.13 -34.26 -21.74
N VAL A 33 -61.54 -34.78 -20.65
CA VAL A 33 -60.40 -35.68 -20.62
C VAL A 33 -60.83 -37.14 -20.63
N PRO A 34 -60.23 -38.05 -21.43
CA PRO A 34 -60.47 -39.50 -21.30
C PRO A 34 -59.60 -40.07 -20.17
N ARG A 35 -60.24 -40.89 -19.31
CA ARG A 35 -59.61 -41.68 -18.25
C ARG A 35 -58.59 -42.68 -18.80
N ARG A 36 -57.33 -42.66 -18.33
CA ARG A 36 -56.37 -43.77 -18.47
C ARG A 36 -56.13 -44.38 -17.09
N GLY A 37 -56.04 -45.68 -17.05
CA GLY A 37 -56.00 -46.53 -15.89
C GLY A 37 -54.62 -46.47 -15.11
N PRO A 38 -54.52 -47.25 -14.01
CA PRO A 38 -53.44 -47.06 -13.01
C PRO A 38 -52.09 -47.49 -13.53
N ARG A 39 -51.16 -46.55 -13.47
CA ARG A 39 -49.72 -46.84 -13.70
C ARG A 39 -49.05 -47.18 -12.37
N ARG A 40 -48.24 -48.24 -12.38
CA ARG A 40 -47.40 -48.71 -11.29
C ARG A 40 -46.43 -47.61 -10.80
N PRO A 41 -46.10 -47.61 -9.48
CA PRO A 41 -45.15 -46.65 -8.96
C PRO A 41 -43.72 -46.94 -9.48
N VAL A 42 -43.14 -45.97 -10.15
CA VAL A 42 -41.69 -45.97 -10.51
C VAL A 42 -40.96 -45.32 -9.34
N MET A 43 -40.05 -46.05 -8.75
CA MET A 43 -39.14 -45.52 -7.73
C MET A 43 -38.29 -44.35 -8.29
N PRO A 44 -38.10 -43.28 -7.57
CA PRO A 44 -37.24 -42.21 -8.00
C PRO A 44 -35.77 -42.68 -8.00
N ALA A 45 -35.06 -42.44 -9.11
CA ALA A 45 -33.63 -42.60 -9.20
C ALA A 45 -32.93 -41.64 -8.23
N PRO A 46 -31.74 -42.00 -7.68
CA PRO A 46 -31.04 -41.14 -6.75
C PRO A 46 -30.60 -39.84 -7.47
N ALA A 47 -30.85 -38.71 -6.81
CA ALA A 47 -30.54 -37.40 -7.27
C ALA A 47 -29.04 -37.29 -7.53
N ALA A 48 -28.63 -37.02 -8.77
CA ALA A 48 -27.26 -36.72 -9.14
C ALA A 48 -26.85 -35.39 -8.47
N LEU A 49 -25.82 -35.45 -7.66
CA LEU A 49 -25.14 -34.27 -7.09
C LEU A 49 -24.65 -33.33 -8.21
N PRO A 50 -24.78 -32.02 -8.07
CA PRO A 50 -24.36 -31.08 -9.10
C PRO A 50 -22.86 -31.12 -9.33
N THR A 51 -22.46 -31.64 -10.47
CA THR A 51 -21.07 -31.80 -10.93
C THR A 51 -20.34 -30.49 -11.26
N ARG A 52 -20.83 -29.33 -10.81
CA ARG A 52 -20.24 -28.01 -11.13
C ARG A 52 -19.32 -27.43 -10.07
N ILE A 53 -19.17 -28.02 -8.89
CA ILE A 53 -18.31 -27.51 -7.81
C ILE A 53 -16.88 -28.06 -7.88
N VAL A 54 -16.66 -29.23 -8.47
CA VAL A 54 -15.37 -29.91 -8.54
C VAL A 54 -14.32 -29.19 -9.41
N PRO A 55 -14.64 -28.56 -10.56
CA PRO A 55 -13.59 -27.92 -11.38
C PRO A 55 -12.99 -26.65 -10.76
N ALA A 56 -13.72 -25.93 -9.93
CA ALA A 56 -13.22 -24.68 -9.34
C ALA A 56 -12.25 -24.94 -8.16
N MET A 57 -12.52 -25.96 -7.38
CA MET A 57 -11.62 -26.38 -6.30
C MET A 57 -10.32 -26.98 -6.84
N ILE A 58 -10.38 -27.81 -7.87
CA ILE A 58 -9.20 -28.42 -8.51
C ILE A 58 -8.35 -27.35 -9.22
N ARG A 59 -8.95 -26.33 -9.81
CA ARG A 59 -8.18 -25.21 -10.39
C ARG A 59 -7.46 -24.36 -9.34
N ARG A 60 -8.07 -24.15 -8.18
CA ARG A 60 -7.46 -23.40 -7.08
C ARG A 60 -6.32 -24.17 -6.40
N THR A 61 -6.48 -25.49 -6.22
CA THR A 61 -5.40 -26.35 -5.68
C THR A 61 -4.27 -26.52 -6.69
N ALA A 62 -4.54 -26.58 -8.00
CA ALA A 62 -3.52 -26.65 -9.04
C ALA A 62 -2.73 -25.34 -9.15
N ALA A 63 -3.34 -24.17 -8.93
CA ALA A 63 -2.64 -22.89 -8.87
C ALA A 63 -1.72 -22.80 -7.65
N CYS A 64 -2.18 -23.24 -6.48
CA CYS A 64 -1.35 -23.31 -5.26
C CYS A 64 -0.20 -24.32 -5.39
N LEU A 65 -0.43 -25.49 -6.01
CA LEU A 65 0.62 -26.49 -6.26
C LEU A 65 1.63 -26.01 -7.32
N ARG A 66 1.20 -25.26 -8.34
CA ARG A 66 2.12 -24.63 -9.31
C ARG A 66 2.97 -23.55 -8.66
N LEU A 67 2.43 -22.79 -7.71
CA LEU A 67 3.19 -21.79 -6.94
C LEU A 67 4.23 -22.46 -6.04
N ILE A 68 3.88 -23.57 -5.38
CA ILE A 68 4.79 -24.35 -4.55
C ILE A 68 5.86 -25.04 -5.41
N ALA A 69 5.50 -25.59 -6.57
CA ALA A 69 6.44 -26.19 -7.51
C ALA A 69 7.38 -25.15 -8.15
N ALA A 70 6.89 -23.94 -8.46
CA ALA A 70 7.72 -22.82 -8.93
C ALA A 70 8.70 -22.34 -7.86
N LEU A 71 8.29 -22.34 -6.59
CA LEU A 71 9.15 -22.04 -5.44
C LEU A 71 10.23 -23.13 -5.19
N ALA A 72 9.92 -24.40 -5.49
CA ALA A 72 10.87 -25.51 -5.33
C ALA A 72 11.84 -25.65 -6.51
N LEU A 73 11.39 -25.32 -7.74
CA LEU A 73 12.23 -25.43 -8.95
C LEU A 73 13.24 -24.30 -9.08
N SER A 74 13.01 -23.13 -8.45
CA SER A 74 13.95 -22.01 -8.44
C SER A 74 15.18 -22.24 -7.55
N ALA A 75 15.15 -23.23 -6.66
CA ALA A 75 16.29 -23.56 -5.80
C ALA A 75 17.43 -24.31 -6.55
N GLY A 76 17.18 -24.80 -7.77
CA GLY A 76 18.14 -25.64 -8.51
C GLY A 76 18.99 -24.90 -9.56
N LEU A 77 18.75 -23.63 -9.87
CA LEU A 77 19.37 -22.90 -11.00
C LEU A 77 20.25 -21.71 -10.64
N ALA A 78 20.72 -21.59 -9.40
CA ALA A 78 21.50 -20.44 -8.91
C ALA A 78 23.02 -20.63 -9.00
N ALA A 79 23.57 -21.28 -10.03
CA ALA A 79 25.01 -21.52 -10.18
C ALA A 79 25.64 -20.93 -11.44
N CYS A 80 25.28 -19.70 -11.85
CA CYS A 80 26.07 -18.94 -12.81
C CYS A 80 25.86 -17.43 -12.58
N ALA A 81 26.58 -16.86 -11.62
CA ALA A 81 26.66 -15.42 -11.44
C ALA A 81 27.77 -14.83 -12.35
N ALA A 82 27.36 -14.30 -13.50
CA ALA A 82 28.23 -13.43 -14.30
C ALA A 82 28.48 -12.11 -13.57
N ARG A 83 29.75 -11.76 -13.45
CA ARG A 83 30.27 -10.52 -12.83
C ARG A 83 29.79 -9.32 -13.64
N ALA A 84 29.00 -8.43 -13.04
CA ALA A 84 28.55 -7.20 -13.67
C ALA A 84 29.71 -6.19 -13.81
N PRO A 85 29.81 -5.43 -14.93
CA PRO A 85 30.84 -4.41 -15.11
C PRO A 85 30.62 -3.23 -14.18
N THR A 86 31.70 -2.70 -13.63
CA THR A 86 31.75 -1.47 -12.80
C THR A 86 31.28 -0.26 -13.61
N PRO A 87 30.32 0.55 -13.13
CA PRO A 87 29.91 1.76 -13.85
C PRO A 87 30.99 2.85 -13.76
N SER A 88 31.27 3.44 -14.90
CA SER A 88 32.12 4.61 -15.07
C SER A 88 31.61 5.83 -14.30
N ALA A 89 32.50 6.48 -13.59
CA ALA A 89 32.27 7.67 -12.76
C ALA A 89 32.22 8.94 -13.61
N THR A 90 31.09 9.23 -14.27
CA THR A 90 30.84 10.56 -14.85
C THR A 90 29.35 10.86 -14.99
N ALA A 91 28.76 11.32 -13.91
CA ALA A 91 27.68 12.31 -13.86
C ALA A 91 27.58 12.84 -12.43
N ARG A 92 28.40 13.84 -12.11
CA ARG A 92 28.27 14.61 -10.86
C ARG A 92 26.97 15.41 -10.92
N ALA A 93 25.88 14.81 -10.53
CA ALA A 93 24.67 15.51 -10.15
C ALA A 93 24.97 16.35 -8.90
N ARG A 94 24.50 17.56 -8.89
CA ARG A 94 24.58 18.55 -7.81
C ARG A 94 24.43 17.92 -6.43
N ILE A 95 25.35 18.24 -5.57
CA ILE A 95 25.66 17.68 -4.29
C ILE A 95 24.42 17.51 -3.42
N VAL A 96 24.00 16.28 -3.35
CA VAL A 96 23.18 15.73 -2.29
C VAL A 96 24.18 15.31 -1.23
N THR A 97 24.09 15.85 -0.02
CA THR A 97 25.00 15.46 1.04
C THR A 97 24.52 14.14 1.64
N ASP A 98 25.38 13.13 1.64
CA ASP A 98 25.16 11.91 2.38
C ASP A 98 25.59 12.12 3.85
N GLY A 99 24.72 11.79 4.78
CA GLY A 99 24.96 11.90 6.21
C GLY A 99 24.57 10.63 6.96
N TYR A 100 24.65 10.69 8.29
CA TYR A 100 24.24 9.59 9.16
C TYR A 100 23.32 10.07 10.26
N PHE A 101 22.16 9.41 10.43
CA PHE A 101 21.42 9.48 11.67
C PHE A 101 22.11 8.59 12.71
N ARG A 102 22.54 9.17 13.82
CA ARG A 102 23.03 8.41 14.97
C ARG A 102 21.88 8.14 15.90
N ILE A 103 21.47 6.89 15.99
CA ILE A 103 20.32 6.45 16.80
C ILE A 103 20.72 5.33 17.74
N ALA A 104 19.95 5.16 18.84
CA ALA A 104 20.16 4.06 19.75
C ALA A 104 19.85 2.73 19.08
N ALA A 105 20.71 1.72 19.26
CA ALA A 105 20.46 0.39 18.75
C ALA A 105 19.38 -0.29 19.60
N SER A 106 18.28 -0.70 18.98
CA SER A 106 17.26 -1.53 19.62
C SER A 106 17.59 -3.01 19.33
N PRO A 107 17.57 -3.95 20.29
CA PRO A 107 17.16 -3.78 21.69
C PRO A 107 18.27 -3.34 22.68
N ALA A 108 19.47 -3.03 22.22
CA ALA A 108 20.60 -2.58 23.04
C ALA A 108 20.72 -1.05 23.08
N PRO A 109 19.94 -0.30 23.88
CA PRO A 109 19.82 1.15 23.79
C PRO A 109 21.10 1.91 24.20
N ARG A 110 22.06 1.25 24.83
CA ARG A 110 23.37 1.84 25.17
C ARG A 110 24.33 1.93 23.98
N GLU A 111 24.06 1.14 22.92
CA GLU A 111 24.83 1.19 21.69
C GLU A 111 24.20 2.19 20.72
N THR A 112 25.06 2.88 19.97
CA THR A 112 24.63 3.80 18.91
C THR A 112 24.99 3.23 17.57
N ILE A 113 24.05 3.27 16.63
CA ILE A 113 24.28 2.91 15.22
C ILE A 113 24.14 4.13 14.32
N GLY A 114 24.82 4.11 13.18
CA GLY A 114 24.66 5.08 12.11
C GLY A 114 23.76 4.52 11.01
N LEU A 115 22.66 5.19 10.71
CA LEU A 115 21.88 4.93 9.51
C LEU A 115 22.25 5.97 8.45
N PRO A 116 22.85 5.56 7.32
CA PRO A 116 23.19 6.48 6.27
C PRO A 116 21.91 7.06 5.65
N TYR A 117 21.94 8.34 5.33
CA TYR A 117 20.83 8.99 4.61
C TYR A 117 21.36 9.84 3.46
N ARG A 118 20.47 10.12 2.54
CA ARG A 118 20.62 11.14 1.51
C ARG A 118 19.62 12.24 1.80
N ASP A 119 20.05 13.49 1.62
CA ASP A 119 19.16 14.62 1.73
C ASP A 119 19.07 15.42 0.44
N TRP A 120 17.98 16.14 0.28
CA TRP A 120 17.76 17.17 -0.73
C TRP A 120 17.29 18.40 0.00
N LEU A 121 18.13 19.42 0.03
CA LEU A 121 17.90 20.63 0.78
C LEU A 121 17.50 21.78 -0.15
N PRO A 122 16.50 22.59 0.21
CA PRO A 122 16.18 23.81 -0.52
C PRO A 122 17.26 24.88 -0.27
N PRO A 123 17.39 25.86 -1.19
CA PRO A 123 18.17 27.05 -0.88
C PRO A 123 17.50 27.82 0.27
N GLY A 124 18.24 28.03 1.34
CA GLY A 124 17.78 28.73 2.55
C GLY A 124 16.98 27.86 3.51
N ARG A 125 16.26 28.52 4.43
CA ARG A 125 15.51 27.80 5.49
C ARG A 125 14.33 27.04 4.91
N PRO A 126 14.17 25.73 5.18
CA PRO A 126 13.05 24.95 4.68
C PRO A 126 11.73 25.39 5.33
N ARG A 127 10.64 25.27 4.58
CA ARG A 127 9.27 25.53 5.05
C ARG A 127 8.61 24.28 5.67
N ALA A 128 9.11 23.10 5.31
CA ALA A 128 8.70 21.82 5.82
C ALA A 128 9.87 20.83 5.70
N VAL A 129 9.84 19.79 6.50
CA VAL A 129 10.80 18.68 6.48
C VAL A 129 10.05 17.39 6.20
N VAL A 130 10.61 16.52 5.36
CA VAL A 130 10.13 15.17 5.08
C VAL A 130 11.19 14.17 5.51
N LEU A 131 10.82 13.21 6.37
CA LEU A 131 11.56 11.98 6.59
C LEU A 131 10.95 10.91 5.69
N ALA A 132 11.70 10.44 4.69
CA ALA A 132 11.20 9.61 3.60
C ALA A 132 11.73 8.17 3.71
N LEU A 133 10.85 7.20 4.00
CA LEU A 133 11.16 5.79 4.22
C LEU A 133 10.89 4.97 2.95
N HIS A 134 11.92 4.31 2.43
CA HIS A 134 11.85 3.49 1.21
C HIS A 134 11.08 2.17 1.39
N GLY A 135 10.76 1.49 0.28
CA GLY A 135 10.10 0.19 0.22
C GLY A 135 10.99 -0.98 0.65
N PHE A 136 10.41 -2.18 0.61
CA PHE A 136 11.14 -3.43 0.83
C PHE A 136 12.15 -3.67 -0.30
N GLU A 137 13.34 -4.19 0.01
CA GLU A 137 14.46 -4.41 -0.92
C GLU A 137 15.11 -3.13 -1.49
N ASP A 138 14.59 -1.94 -1.21
CA ASP A 138 15.06 -0.67 -1.74
C ASP A 138 16.04 0.04 -0.80
N SER A 139 16.33 1.31 -1.09
CA SER A 139 17.31 2.15 -0.39
C SER A 139 16.90 3.63 -0.41
N ARG A 140 17.70 4.48 0.20
CA ARG A 140 17.57 5.93 0.11
C ARG A 140 17.42 6.47 -1.32
N ASN A 141 17.86 5.72 -2.34
CA ASN A 141 17.78 6.12 -3.74
C ASN A 141 16.36 6.09 -4.33
N ALA A 142 15.38 5.42 -3.69
CA ALA A 142 13.96 5.46 -4.06
C ALA A 142 13.43 6.89 -4.23
N TRP A 143 13.99 7.82 -3.48
CA TRP A 143 13.54 9.20 -3.43
C TRP A 143 14.25 10.15 -4.42
N SER A 144 15.09 9.60 -5.32
CA SER A 144 15.87 10.41 -6.28
C SER A 144 15.00 11.15 -7.29
N THR A 145 13.78 10.71 -7.54
CA THR A 145 12.79 11.42 -8.38
C THR A 145 12.08 12.52 -7.61
N LEU A 146 11.56 12.22 -6.43
CA LEU A 146 10.73 13.15 -5.64
C LEU A 146 11.57 14.16 -4.86
N GLY A 147 12.71 13.75 -4.29
CA GLY A 147 13.54 14.59 -3.43
C GLY A 147 13.92 15.94 -4.03
N PRO A 148 14.49 15.97 -5.26
CA PRO A 148 14.82 17.24 -5.93
C PRO A 148 13.59 18.14 -6.18
N VAL A 149 12.43 17.53 -6.49
CA VAL A 149 11.18 18.28 -6.73
C VAL A 149 10.71 18.95 -5.44
N LEU A 150 10.71 18.23 -4.32
CA LEU A 150 10.34 18.80 -3.02
C LEU A 150 11.32 19.90 -2.59
N ALA A 151 12.63 19.70 -2.77
CA ALA A 151 13.64 20.70 -2.44
C ALA A 151 13.46 21.98 -3.25
N ALA A 152 13.16 21.88 -4.54
CA ALA A 152 12.86 23.04 -5.40
C ALA A 152 11.63 23.83 -4.93
N HIS A 153 10.76 23.19 -4.15
CA HIS A 153 9.56 23.83 -3.56
C HIS A 153 9.74 24.23 -2.09
N GLY A 154 10.97 24.29 -1.59
CA GLY A 154 11.29 24.76 -0.25
C GLY A 154 11.07 23.71 0.85
N ILE A 155 11.05 22.41 0.52
CA ILE A 155 10.85 21.30 1.44
C ILE A 155 12.14 20.49 1.52
N ALA A 156 12.71 20.37 2.72
CA ALA A 156 13.87 19.52 2.95
C ALA A 156 13.45 18.05 3.02
N VAL A 157 14.19 17.16 2.36
CA VAL A 157 13.93 15.72 2.35
C VAL A 157 15.14 15.00 2.92
N TYR A 158 14.91 14.10 3.87
CA TYR A 158 15.89 13.18 4.44
C TYR A 158 15.44 11.75 4.19
N ALA A 159 16.20 11.00 3.41
CA ALA A 159 15.91 9.63 3.02
C ALA A 159 16.97 8.69 3.59
N PRO A 160 16.72 8.00 4.72
CA PRO A 160 17.66 7.04 5.28
C PRO A 160 17.59 5.71 4.54
N ASP A 161 18.72 4.98 4.52
CA ASP A 161 18.67 3.53 4.39
C ASP A 161 18.17 2.96 5.71
N GLN A 162 17.07 2.27 5.67
CA GLN A 162 16.48 1.65 6.86
C GLN A 162 17.33 0.44 7.28
N ARG A 163 17.40 0.16 8.58
CA ARG A 163 18.16 -0.97 9.12
C ARG A 163 17.80 -2.26 8.39
N GLY A 164 18.83 -3.01 7.96
CA GLY A 164 18.66 -4.24 7.16
C GLY A 164 18.63 -4.02 5.64
N PHE A 165 18.60 -2.75 5.18
CA PHE A 165 18.51 -2.39 3.77
C PHE A 165 19.61 -1.39 3.36
N GLY A 166 19.74 -1.16 2.05
CA GLY A 166 20.70 -0.21 1.50
C GLY A 166 22.14 -0.45 1.99
N ALA A 167 22.78 0.58 2.50
CA ALA A 167 24.09 0.52 3.17
C ALA A 167 23.97 0.51 4.72
N ALA A 168 22.76 0.39 5.27
CA ALA A 168 22.54 0.36 6.71
C ALA A 168 23.03 -0.95 7.36
N PRO A 169 23.34 -0.93 8.67
CA PRO A 169 23.73 -2.12 9.40
C PRO A 169 22.72 -3.27 9.29
N GLY A 170 23.23 -4.49 9.23
CA GLY A 170 22.40 -5.69 9.17
C GLY A 170 21.78 -5.97 7.80
N ARG A 171 22.32 -5.39 6.71
CA ARG A 171 21.83 -5.62 5.33
C ARG A 171 21.55 -7.09 5.05
N GLY A 172 20.34 -7.38 4.55
CA GLY A 172 19.88 -8.75 4.27
C GLY A 172 19.36 -9.49 5.49
N ARG A 173 19.14 -8.80 6.62
CA ARG A 173 18.50 -9.36 7.83
C ARG A 173 17.28 -8.53 8.20
N TRP A 174 16.21 -9.22 8.60
CA TRP A 174 15.02 -8.51 9.09
C TRP A 174 15.30 -7.98 10.52
N PRO A 175 15.22 -6.65 10.73
CA PRO A 175 15.55 -6.08 12.04
C PRO A 175 14.40 -6.18 13.05
N GLY A 176 13.21 -6.54 12.59
CA GLY A 176 11.97 -6.51 13.37
C GLY A 176 11.14 -5.24 13.14
N THR A 177 9.80 -5.40 13.14
CA THR A 177 8.85 -4.28 12.94
C THR A 177 9.03 -3.21 14.02
N ALA A 178 9.11 -3.62 15.29
CA ALA A 178 9.30 -2.67 16.40
C ALA A 178 10.60 -1.88 16.27
N THR A 179 11.67 -2.50 15.79
CA THR A 179 12.95 -1.84 15.55
C THR A 179 12.85 -0.78 14.46
N LEU A 180 12.24 -1.11 13.30
CA LEU A 180 12.07 -0.15 12.19
C LEU A 180 11.18 1.03 12.60
N VAL A 181 10.12 0.78 13.35
CA VAL A 181 9.24 1.82 13.91
C VAL A 181 10.00 2.71 14.91
N SER A 182 10.80 2.11 15.80
CA SER A 182 11.65 2.85 16.75
C SER A 182 12.69 3.70 16.04
N ASP A 183 13.35 3.16 15.00
CA ASP A 183 14.33 3.90 14.20
C ASP A 183 13.69 5.13 13.53
N ALA A 184 12.50 4.95 12.92
CA ALA A 184 11.76 6.04 12.29
C ALA A 184 11.42 7.16 13.30
N ARG A 185 10.95 6.81 14.50
CA ARG A 185 10.63 7.78 15.56
C ARG A 185 11.87 8.50 16.07
N GLN A 186 12.99 7.80 16.25
CA GLN A 186 14.24 8.42 16.67
C GLN A 186 14.76 9.41 15.62
N MET A 187 14.73 9.05 14.33
CA MET A 187 15.11 9.94 13.24
C MET A 187 14.19 11.17 13.16
N ALA A 188 12.87 10.98 13.32
CA ALA A 188 11.90 12.07 13.37
C ALA A 188 12.19 13.02 14.56
N ALA A 189 12.46 12.47 15.73
CA ALA A 189 12.82 13.26 16.90
C ALA A 189 14.13 14.05 16.71
N ILE A 190 15.14 13.49 16.02
CA ILE A 190 16.38 14.20 15.68
C ILE A 190 16.08 15.39 14.76
N LEU A 191 15.28 15.18 13.70
CA LEU A 191 14.92 16.24 12.76
C LEU A 191 14.07 17.33 13.44
N HIS A 192 13.10 16.96 14.25
CA HIS A 192 12.27 17.89 15.00
C HIS A 192 13.09 18.74 16.00
N ARG A 193 14.06 18.14 16.69
CA ARG A 193 14.93 18.91 17.60
C ARG A 193 15.84 19.91 16.86
N ARG A 194 16.20 19.65 15.61
CA ARG A 194 16.98 20.62 14.79
C ARG A 194 16.18 21.88 14.50
N ASP A 195 14.88 21.73 14.23
CA ASP A 195 13.98 22.83 13.88
C ASP A 195 12.55 22.53 14.39
N PRO A 196 12.26 22.81 15.68
CA PRO A 196 10.98 22.46 16.31
C PRO A 196 9.76 23.17 15.71
N PHE A 197 9.99 24.31 15.05
CA PHE A 197 8.94 25.15 14.46
C PHE A 197 8.63 24.80 13.01
N ILE A 198 9.43 23.94 12.37
CA ILE A 198 9.20 23.49 11.00
C ILE A 198 8.38 22.20 11.03
N PRO A 199 7.23 22.15 10.34
CA PRO A 199 6.41 20.95 10.30
C PRO A 199 7.19 19.78 9.67
N LEU A 200 7.22 18.65 10.37
CA LEU A 200 7.82 17.39 9.93
C LEU A 200 6.74 16.44 9.44
N THR A 201 6.94 15.88 8.27
CA THR A 201 6.12 14.82 7.69
C THR A 201 6.89 13.51 7.66
N LEU A 202 6.31 12.42 8.16
CA LEU A 202 6.79 11.06 7.91
C LEU A 202 6.13 10.56 6.64
N MET A 203 6.94 10.31 5.60
CA MET A 203 6.51 9.80 4.31
C MET A 203 7.11 8.41 4.11
N GLY A 204 6.34 7.49 3.54
CA GLY A 204 6.86 6.16 3.22
C GLY A 204 6.16 5.54 2.03
N GLU A 205 6.92 4.74 1.27
CA GLU A 205 6.44 3.95 0.15
C GLU A 205 6.44 2.47 0.53
N SER A 206 5.40 1.73 0.18
CA SER A 206 5.29 0.29 0.42
C SER A 206 5.57 -0.10 1.88
N MET A 207 6.69 -0.76 2.18
CA MET A 207 7.13 -1.06 3.55
C MET A 207 7.27 0.22 4.40
N GLY A 208 7.85 1.28 3.84
CA GLY A 208 7.95 2.58 4.52
C GLY A 208 6.57 3.17 4.81
N GLY A 209 5.61 2.97 3.92
CA GLY A 209 4.21 3.34 4.10
C GLY A 209 3.53 2.57 5.24
N ALA A 210 3.82 1.27 5.37
CA ALA A 210 3.37 0.48 6.51
C ALA A 210 3.92 1.00 7.84
N ILE A 211 5.21 1.37 7.88
CA ILE A 211 5.83 2.00 9.06
C ILE A 211 5.15 3.33 9.38
N ALA A 212 4.88 4.16 8.36
CA ALA A 212 4.20 5.44 8.55
C ALA A 212 2.80 5.27 9.16
N ILE A 213 2.03 4.26 8.72
CA ILE A 213 0.72 3.92 9.32
C ILE A 213 0.86 3.50 10.79
N ILE A 214 1.80 2.61 11.11
CA ILE A 214 2.01 2.13 12.48
C ILE A 214 2.42 3.29 13.41
N VAL A 215 3.31 4.18 12.96
CA VAL A 215 3.70 5.36 13.73
C VAL A 215 2.53 6.34 13.88
N ALA A 216 1.74 6.54 12.82
CA ALA A 216 0.56 7.42 12.84
C ALA A 216 -0.53 6.93 13.79
N ALA A 217 -0.77 5.62 13.85
CA ALA A 217 -1.74 5.01 14.76
C ALA A 217 -1.35 5.16 16.24
N ALA A 218 -0.04 5.08 16.53
CA ALA A 218 0.47 5.26 17.88
C ALA A 218 0.59 6.75 18.27
N GLY A 219 0.60 7.65 17.29
CA GLY A 219 0.89 9.07 17.47
C GLY A 219 2.37 9.34 17.76
N ASP A 220 2.88 10.47 17.26
CA ASP A 220 4.20 10.97 17.58
C ASP A 220 4.19 12.51 17.56
N PRO A 221 4.51 13.18 18.69
CA PRO A 221 4.42 14.65 18.79
C PRO A 221 5.42 15.38 17.90
N ALA A 222 6.50 14.72 17.46
CA ALA A 222 7.47 15.28 16.54
C ALA A 222 6.93 15.36 15.10
N ILE A 223 5.85 14.64 14.77
CA ILE A 223 5.37 14.47 13.40
C ILE A 223 4.03 15.18 13.20
N SER A 224 4.00 16.14 12.28
CA SER A 224 2.82 16.96 11.98
C SER A 224 1.85 16.32 10.99
N SER A 225 2.34 15.43 10.11
CA SER A 225 1.54 14.74 9.11
C SER A 225 2.24 13.48 8.59
N TYR A 226 1.47 12.64 7.92
CA TYR A 226 1.94 11.37 7.39
C TYR A 226 1.52 11.22 5.92
N VAL A 227 2.38 10.59 5.10
CA VAL A 227 2.08 10.21 3.73
C VAL A 227 2.46 8.76 3.54
N ALA A 228 1.49 7.91 3.22
CA ALA A 228 1.70 6.50 2.94
C ALA A 228 1.36 6.23 1.47
N ILE A 229 2.37 5.89 0.67
CA ILE A 229 2.30 5.68 -0.76
C ILE A 229 2.30 4.18 -1.02
N ALA A 230 1.26 3.65 -1.67
CA ALA A 230 1.07 2.21 -1.91
C ALA A 230 1.44 1.36 -0.68
N PRO A 231 0.92 1.69 0.53
CA PRO A 231 1.41 1.11 1.77
C PRO A 231 1.19 -0.40 1.80
N ALA A 232 2.16 -1.13 2.35
CA ALA A 232 2.10 -2.57 2.49
C ALA A 232 1.13 -2.98 3.61
N VAL A 233 -0.18 -3.05 3.29
CA VAL A 233 -1.30 -3.31 4.21
C VAL A 233 -2.03 -4.61 3.85
N TRP A 234 -1.34 -5.73 3.80
CA TRP A 234 -1.93 -7.01 3.47
C TRP A 234 -1.84 -7.96 4.66
N GLY A 235 -2.85 -7.96 5.50
CA GLY A 235 -2.89 -8.73 6.76
C GLY A 235 -3.56 -10.09 6.64
N ALA A 236 -3.50 -10.86 7.72
CA ALA A 236 -3.97 -12.25 7.77
C ALA A 236 -5.46 -12.45 7.38
N ALA A 237 -6.31 -11.43 7.58
CA ALA A 237 -7.72 -11.51 7.20
C ALA A 237 -7.93 -11.51 5.67
N THR A 238 -6.98 -10.98 4.91
CA THR A 238 -7.05 -10.84 3.45
C THR A 238 -5.93 -11.62 2.74
N PHE A 239 -4.95 -12.10 3.48
CA PHE A 239 -3.86 -12.93 2.97
C PHE A 239 -4.29 -14.40 2.90
N PRO A 240 -4.04 -15.14 1.79
CA PRO A 240 -4.39 -16.55 1.70
C PRO A 240 -3.78 -17.36 2.85
N LEU A 241 -4.62 -17.94 3.73
CA LEU A 241 -4.20 -18.63 4.94
C LEU A 241 -3.09 -19.69 4.72
N PRO A 242 -3.17 -20.58 3.69
CA PRO A 242 -2.12 -21.56 3.47
C PRO A 242 -0.76 -20.90 3.19
N LEU A 243 -0.75 -19.84 2.40
CA LEU A 243 0.47 -19.14 2.01
C LEU A 243 1.09 -18.40 3.20
N HIS A 244 0.28 -17.81 4.08
CA HIS A 244 0.76 -17.18 5.32
C HIS A 244 1.55 -18.17 6.19
N TRP A 245 0.99 -19.37 6.43
CA TRP A 245 1.64 -20.40 7.22
C TRP A 245 2.91 -20.95 6.56
N VAL A 246 2.88 -21.12 5.22
CA VAL A 246 4.05 -21.56 4.45
C VAL A 246 5.18 -20.55 4.55
N VAL A 247 4.91 -19.26 4.36
CA VAL A 247 5.91 -18.20 4.47
C VAL A 247 6.45 -18.10 5.90
N ALA A 248 5.59 -18.19 6.91
CA ALA A 248 5.99 -18.17 8.32
C ALA A 248 6.89 -19.36 8.68
N ALA A 249 6.49 -20.58 8.31
CA ALA A 249 7.26 -21.80 8.55
C ALA A 249 8.59 -21.78 7.79
N ALA A 250 8.59 -21.45 6.50
CA ALA A 250 9.79 -21.36 5.68
C ALA A 250 10.77 -20.28 6.22
N GLY A 251 10.24 -19.13 6.65
CA GLY A 251 11.04 -18.07 7.28
C GLY A 251 11.66 -18.47 8.62
N THR A 252 11.08 -19.48 9.31
CA THR A 252 11.62 -20.02 10.56
C THR A 252 12.61 -21.15 10.30
N LEU A 253 12.29 -22.07 9.39
CA LEU A 253 13.08 -23.28 9.11
C LEU A 253 14.32 -22.97 8.24
N ALA A 254 14.18 -22.06 7.28
CA ALA A 254 15.23 -21.71 6.33
C ALA A 254 15.40 -20.17 6.19
N PRO A 255 15.65 -19.43 7.29
CA PRO A 255 15.61 -17.95 7.29
C PRO A 255 16.63 -17.31 6.35
N ARG A 256 17.71 -18.00 6.02
CA ARG A 256 18.80 -17.53 5.14
C ARG A 256 18.61 -17.87 3.67
N LEU A 257 17.65 -18.76 3.34
CA LEU A 257 17.35 -19.09 1.95
C LEU A 257 16.84 -17.83 1.25
N ARG A 258 17.44 -17.49 0.11
CA ARG A 258 17.12 -16.29 -0.64
C ARG A 258 16.18 -16.61 -1.80
N LEU A 259 15.13 -15.79 -1.94
CA LEU A 259 14.25 -15.83 -3.09
C LEU A 259 14.50 -14.59 -3.95
N THR A 260 14.53 -14.79 -5.28
CA THR A 260 14.55 -13.68 -6.25
C THR A 260 13.13 -13.43 -6.73
N GLY A 261 12.67 -12.18 -6.72
CA GLY A 261 11.33 -11.80 -7.21
C GLY A 261 11.14 -11.97 -8.74
N ARG A 262 12.18 -12.37 -9.48
CA ARG A 262 12.17 -12.49 -10.95
C ARG A 262 11.12 -13.45 -11.50
N SER A 263 10.69 -14.43 -10.71
CA SER A 263 9.68 -15.41 -11.12
C SER A 263 8.23 -14.96 -10.88
N LEU A 264 8.00 -13.84 -10.20
CA LEU A 264 6.65 -13.39 -9.85
C LEU A 264 5.97 -12.57 -10.94
N HIS A 265 6.72 -12.10 -11.96
CA HIS A 265 6.22 -11.27 -13.08
C HIS A 265 5.33 -10.09 -12.62
N LEU A 266 5.64 -9.51 -11.45
CA LEU A 266 4.91 -8.36 -10.93
C LEU A 266 5.29 -7.09 -11.72
N ARG A 267 4.29 -6.35 -12.13
CA ARG A 267 4.47 -5.03 -12.70
C ARG A 267 4.57 -4.02 -11.56
N LEU A 268 5.77 -3.49 -11.34
CA LEU A 268 6.03 -2.51 -10.28
C LEU A 268 5.83 -1.07 -10.77
N SER A 269 6.04 -0.82 -12.08
CA SER A 269 5.91 0.47 -12.74
C SER A 269 5.76 0.26 -14.25
N ASP A 270 5.11 1.18 -14.93
CA ASP A 270 5.06 1.24 -16.40
C ASP A 270 6.34 1.80 -17.02
N ASN A 271 7.23 2.37 -16.22
CA ASN A 271 8.48 2.98 -16.63
C ASN A 271 9.65 1.99 -16.57
N LEU A 272 9.84 1.24 -17.67
CA LEU A 272 10.92 0.26 -17.77
C LEU A 272 12.33 0.84 -17.59
N ALA A 273 12.55 2.11 -17.93
CA ALA A 273 13.84 2.76 -17.73
C ALA A 273 14.13 2.95 -16.23
N ALA A 274 13.13 3.37 -15.47
CA ALA A 274 13.24 3.49 -14.01
C ALA A 274 13.44 2.12 -13.34
N LEU A 275 12.73 1.07 -13.78
CA LEU A 275 12.92 -0.30 -13.27
C LEU A 275 14.33 -0.84 -13.57
N ARG A 276 14.90 -0.55 -14.75
CA ARG A 276 16.28 -0.92 -15.06
C ARG A 276 17.29 -0.19 -14.18
N ALA A 277 17.05 1.10 -13.89
CA ALA A 277 17.89 1.86 -12.99
C ALA A 277 17.83 1.31 -11.55
N LEU A 278 16.64 0.98 -11.06
CA LEU A 278 16.44 0.34 -9.77
C LEU A 278 17.15 -1.02 -9.69
N ALA A 279 17.02 -1.84 -10.74
CA ALA A 279 17.70 -3.14 -10.83
C ALA A 279 19.24 -3.03 -10.95
N ALA A 280 19.77 -1.89 -11.39
CA ALA A 280 21.20 -1.64 -11.47
C ALA A 280 21.78 -1.00 -10.20
N ASP A 281 20.93 -0.54 -9.27
CA ASP A 281 21.39 0.11 -8.04
C ASP A 281 22.05 -0.91 -7.08
N PRO A 282 23.31 -0.71 -6.70
CA PRO A 282 24.01 -1.62 -5.79
C PRO A 282 23.45 -1.61 -4.36
N LEU A 283 22.66 -0.61 -4.00
CA LEU A 283 21.99 -0.52 -2.71
C LEU A 283 20.70 -1.35 -2.66
N THR A 284 20.07 -1.66 -3.79
CA THR A 284 18.89 -2.53 -3.90
C THR A 284 19.25 -3.98 -3.50
N LEU A 285 18.38 -4.65 -2.75
CA LEU A 285 18.51 -6.07 -2.45
C LEU A 285 17.84 -6.87 -3.57
N HIS A 286 18.61 -7.58 -4.38
CA HIS A 286 18.08 -8.35 -5.51
C HIS A 286 17.56 -9.73 -5.13
N ALA A 287 17.71 -10.13 -3.88
CA ALA A 287 17.22 -11.40 -3.35
C ALA A 287 16.99 -11.30 -1.84
N ALA A 288 15.74 -11.38 -1.42
CA ALA A 288 15.38 -11.35 -0.01
C ALA A 288 15.51 -12.73 0.63
N PRO A 289 16.15 -12.84 1.80
CA PRO A 289 16.05 -14.01 2.64
C PRO A 289 14.61 -14.28 3.11
N LEU A 290 14.20 -15.55 3.23
CA LEU A 290 12.87 -15.94 3.70
C LEU A 290 12.51 -15.36 5.06
N GLY A 291 13.50 -15.20 5.95
CA GLY A 291 13.30 -14.52 7.23
C GLY A 291 12.89 -13.06 7.11
N MET A 292 13.38 -12.34 6.08
CA MET A 292 12.96 -10.97 5.79
C MET A 292 11.52 -10.93 5.24
N LEU A 293 11.20 -11.84 4.31
CA LEU A 293 9.83 -11.96 3.75
C LEU A 293 8.81 -12.28 4.85
N ALA A 294 9.10 -13.23 5.73
CA ALA A 294 8.24 -13.56 6.86
C ALA A 294 8.09 -12.38 7.83
N GLY A 295 9.16 -11.61 8.05
CA GLY A 295 9.12 -10.38 8.83
C GLY A 295 8.25 -9.31 8.19
N MET A 296 8.37 -9.13 6.87
CA MET A 296 7.56 -8.21 6.08
C MET A 296 6.06 -8.55 6.16
N VAL A 297 5.69 -9.82 5.97
CA VAL A 297 4.29 -10.27 6.08
C VAL A 297 3.71 -9.96 7.47
N ARG A 298 4.49 -10.16 8.55
CA ARG A 298 4.05 -9.77 9.91
C ARG A 298 3.84 -8.25 10.05
N MET A 299 4.72 -7.44 9.45
CA MET A 299 4.57 -5.98 9.45
C MET A 299 3.34 -5.54 8.67
N MET A 300 3.09 -6.11 7.50
CA MET A 300 1.90 -5.83 6.70
C MET A 300 0.62 -6.07 7.51
N GLY A 301 0.56 -7.18 8.25
CA GLY A 301 -0.56 -7.48 9.15
C GLY A 301 -0.70 -6.50 10.31
N ALA A 302 0.41 -6.00 10.86
CA ALA A 302 0.39 -4.96 11.89
C ALA A 302 -0.13 -3.64 11.32
N ALA A 303 0.38 -3.18 10.19
CA ALA A 303 -0.05 -1.96 9.53
C ALA A 303 -1.55 -2.00 9.18
N GLN A 304 -2.05 -3.13 8.66
CA GLN A 304 -3.47 -3.29 8.35
C GLN A 304 -4.36 -3.17 9.59
N ARG A 305 -3.98 -3.79 10.72
CA ARG A 305 -4.73 -3.62 11.99
C ARG A 305 -4.68 -2.18 12.50
N ASP A 306 -3.56 -1.50 12.33
CA ASP A 306 -3.36 -0.13 12.79
C ASP A 306 -4.10 0.90 11.95
N CYS A 307 -4.59 0.56 10.74
CA CYS A 307 -5.54 1.40 9.99
C CYS A 307 -6.78 1.76 10.82
N ALA A 308 -7.30 0.81 11.62
CA ALA A 308 -8.45 1.04 12.51
C ALA A 308 -8.13 1.94 13.72
N ARG A 309 -6.87 2.28 13.93
CA ARG A 309 -6.40 3.09 15.07
C ARG A 309 -5.82 4.44 14.65
N LEU A 310 -5.94 4.80 13.36
CA LEU A 310 -5.43 6.05 12.85
C LEU A 310 -6.10 7.24 13.54
N ALA A 311 -5.34 7.92 14.40
CA ALA A 311 -5.75 9.12 15.13
C ALA A 311 -4.82 10.30 14.86
N ALA A 312 -3.91 10.17 13.89
CA ALA A 312 -2.92 11.17 13.55
C ALA A 312 -3.54 12.50 13.10
N PRO A 313 -2.84 13.62 13.31
CA PRO A 313 -3.38 14.95 13.01
C PRO A 313 -3.70 15.13 11.52
N ARG A 314 -3.01 14.42 10.62
CA ARG A 314 -3.23 14.50 9.17
C ARG A 314 -2.51 13.37 8.42
N VAL A 315 -3.23 12.61 7.63
CA VAL A 315 -2.70 11.47 6.85
C VAL A 315 -3.14 11.55 5.39
N LEU A 316 -2.23 11.30 4.46
CA LEU A 316 -2.52 11.03 3.04
C LEU A 316 -2.20 9.56 2.77
N LEU A 317 -3.17 8.80 2.28
CA LEU A 317 -3.01 7.41 1.85
C LEU A 317 -3.25 7.35 0.35
N MET A 318 -2.24 6.87 -0.39
CA MET A 318 -2.21 6.85 -1.84
C MET A 318 -2.15 5.40 -2.33
N TYR A 319 -2.88 5.08 -3.42
CA TYR A 319 -2.92 3.74 -3.98
C TYR A 319 -3.06 3.77 -5.51
N GLY A 320 -2.26 2.95 -6.20
CA GLY A 320 -2.31 2.78 -7.65
C GLY A 320 -3.30 1.70 -8.08
N GLY A 321 -4.06 1.95 -9.15
CA GLY A 321 -5.08 1.00 -9.63
C GLY A 321 -4.50 -0.25 -10.28
N HIS A 322 -3.27 -0.17 -10.77
CA HIS A 322 -2.53 -1.29 -11.36
C HIS A 322 -1.48 -1.89 -10.39
N ASP A 323 -1.67 -1.71 -9.09
CA ASP A 323 -0.75 -2.27 -8.08
C ASP A 323 -0.86 -3.81 -8.01
N ASP A 324 0.14 -4.49 -8.60
CA ASP A 324 0.25 -5.96 -8.58
C ASP A 324 0.84 -6.51 -7.26
N VAL A 325 1.34 -5.65 -6.36
CA VAL A 325 2.02 -6.04 -5.12
C VAL A 325 1.04 -6.11 -3.96
N ILE A 326 0.24 -5.07 -3.79
CA ILE A 326 -0.76 -4.97 -2.72
C ILE A 326 -2.15 -5.11 -3.34
N PRO A 327 -2.88 -6.20 -3.05
CA PRO A 327 -4.18 -6.42 -3.66
C PRO A 327 -5.20 -5.33 -3.29
N PRO A 328 -6.08 -4.91 -4.22
CA PRO A 328 -7.05 -3.84 -3.98
C PRO A 328 -7.97 -4.11 -2.78
N HIS A 329 -8.42 -5.36 -2.58
CA HIS A 329 -9.24 -5.72 -1.42
C HIS A 329 -8.52 -5.51 -0.08
N ALA A 330 -7.20 -5.63 -0.01
CA ALA A 330 -6.42 -5.40 1.20
C ALA A 330 -6.35 -3.89 1.52
N THR A 331 -6.10 -3.06 0.50
CA THR A 331 -6.12 -1.60 0.62
C THR A 331 -7.53 -1.10 0.99
N ALA A 332 -8.58 -1.61 0.33
CA ALA A 332 -9.95 -1.27 0.65
C ALA A 332 -10.32 -1.64 2.10
N ALA A 333 -9.89 -2.81 2.59
CA ALA A 333 -10.10 -3.22 3.97
C ALA A 333 -9.42 -2.27 4.97
N CYS A 334 -8.18 -1.83 4.69
CA CYS A 334 -7.49 -0.81 5.49
C CYS A 334 -8.28 0.51 5.49
N TRP A 335 -8.65 1.02 4.32
CA TRP A 335 -9.34 2.31 4.17
C TRP A 335 -10.70 2.34 4.86
N ARG A 336 -11.49 1.24 4.77
CA ARG A 336 -12.77 1.12 5.48
C ARG A 336 -12.63 1.05 6.99
N ALA A 337 -11.49 0.53 7.47
CA ALA A 337 -11.22 0.43 8.90
C ALA A 337 -10.84 1.79 9.54
N ILE A 338 -10.45 2.80 8.75
CA ILE A 338 -10.04 4.11 9.26
C ILE A 338 -11.22 4.77 10.00
N PRO A 339 -11.00 5.27 11.24
CA PRO A 339 -12.06 5.92 12.00
C PRO A 339 -12.62 7.14 11.26
N ARG A 340 -13.96 7.31 11.26
CA ARG A 340 -14.64 8.43 10.58
C ARG A 340 -14.18 9.81 11.05
N GLY A 341 -13.64 9.93 12.26
CA GLY A 341 -13.08 11.17 12.81
C GLY A 341 -11.61 11.42 12.47
N ALA A 342 -10.94 10.47 11.84
CA ALA A 342 -9.55 10.63 11.43
C ALA A 342 -9.44 11.65 10.29
N ARG A 343 -8.38 12.48 10.34
CA ARG A 343 -8.07 13.44 9.26
C ARG A 343 -7.28 12.74 8.16
N ALA A 344 -7.87 11.70 7.58
CA ALA A 344 -7.29 10.93 6.48
C ALA A 344 -7.85 11.42 5.14
N THR A 345 -6.95 11.64 4.20
CA THR A 345 -7.25 11.85 2.78
C THR A 345 -6.87 10.57 2.06
N LEU A 346 -7.83 9.93 1.41
CA LEU A 346 -7.62 8.75 0.55
C LEU A 346 -7.46 9.25 -0.89
N ALA A 347 -6.52 8.69 -1.62
CA ALA A 347 -6.24 9.07 -2.99
C ALA A 347 -5.97 7.82 -3.83
N TRP A 348 -6.83 7.56 -4.82
CA TRP A 348 -6.68 6.45 -5.76
C TRP A 348 -6.30 6.98 -7.15
N TYR A 349 -5.29 6.35 -7.73
CA TYR A 349 -4.75 6.68 -9.06
C TYR A 349 -4.96 5.49 -9.97
N PRO A 350 -6.06 5.45 -10.75
CA PRO A 350 -6.48 4.25 -11.50
C PRO A 350 -5.44 3.73 -12.50
N ALA A 351 -4.61 4.62 -13.05
CA ALA A 351 -3.62 4.28 -14.07
C ALA A 351 -2.23 3.95 -13.51
N ASP A 352 -1.96 4.26 -12.23
CA ASP A 352 -0.63 4.11 -11.63
C ASP A 352 -0.39 2.70 -11.09
N ASP A 353 0.86 2.28 -11.11
CA ASP A 353 1.36 1.02 -10.58
C ASP A 353 1.77 1.14 -9.09
N HIS A 354 2.45 0.12 -8.55
CA HIS A 354 2.93 0.11 -7.16
C HIS A 354 3.94 1.23 -6.87
N LEU A 355 4.93 1.42 -7.76
CA LEU A 355 5.95 2.47 -7.65
C LEU A 355 5.50 3.74 -8.39
N MET A 356 4.34 4.28 -8.03
CA MET A 356 3.68 5.40 -8.70
C MET A 356 4.55 6.65 -8.85
N LEU A 357 5.57 6.83 -8.00
CA LEU A 357 6.52 7.94 -8.11
C LEU A 357 7.56 7.74 -9.20
N LEU A 358 7.64 6.54 -9.79
CA LEU A 358 8.52 6.21 -10.92
C LEU A 358 7.76 6.14 -12.24
N ASP A 359 6.43 6.00 -12.22
CA ASP A 359 5.57 5.86 -13.39
C ASP A 359 5.68 7.05 -14.35
N HIS A 360 5.21 6.85 -15.58
CA HIS A 360 5.20 7.93 -16.57
C HIS A 360 4.31 9.09 -16.12
N GLU A 361 3.14 8.79 -15.53
CA GLU A 361 2.17 9.79 -15.02
C GLU A 361 2.48 10.30 -13.60
N ARG A 362 3.65 9.98 -13.03
CA ARG A 362 4.09 10.39 -11.67
C ARG A 362 3.90 11.87 -11.32
N ARG A 363 3.70 12.75 -12.34
CA ARG A 363 3.47 14.18 -12.10
C ARG A 363 2.21 14.42 -11.28
N THR A 364 1.16 13.61 -11.47
CA THR A 364 -0.10 13.71 -10.75
C THR A 364 0.05 13.39 -9.26
N PRO A 365 0.53 12.19 -8.84
CA PRO A 365 0.74 11.90 -7.43
C PRO A 365 1.78 12.82 -6.77
N ILE A 366 2.83 13.23 -7.48
CA ILE A 366 3.82 14.21 -6.96
C ILE A 366 3.16 15.57 -6.72
N GLY A 367 2.29 16.04 -7.62
CA GLY A 367 1.54 17.28 -7.46
C GLY A 367 0.63 17.28 -6.24
N ASP A 368 -0.04 16.15 -5.99
CA ASP A 368 -0.90 15.94 -4.83
C ASP A 368 -0.09 15.91 -3.53
N ILE A 369 1.05 15.24 -3.49
CA ILE A 369 1.98 15.27 -2.36
C ILE A 369 2.42 16.69 -2.07
N LEU A 370 2.84 17.46 -3.08
CA LEU A 370 3.24 18.86 -2.93
C LEU A 370 2.10 19.71 -2.36
N SER A 371 0.89 19.58 -2.89
CA SER A 371 -0.29 20.28 -2.39
C SER A 371 -0.58 19.91 -0.94
N PHE A 372 -0.55 18.62 -0.61
CA PHE A 372 -0.75 18.12 0.74
C PHE A 372 0.29 18.70 1.71
N LEU A 373 1.57 18.74 1.37
CA LEU A 373 2.65 19.26 2.24
C LEU A 373 2.54 20.78 2.43
N ARG A 374 2.11 21.51 1.42
CA ARG A 374 2.06 23.00 1.43
C ARG A 374 0.78 23.56 2.01
N HIS A 375 -0.33 22.87 1.87
CA HIS A 375 -1.66 23.39 2.17
C HIS A 375 -2.43 22.49 3.15
N LYS A 376 -2.61 22.95 4.39
CA LYS A 376 -3.25 22.16 5.46
C LYS A 376 -4.73 21.84 5.21
N ARG A 377 -5.44 22.62 4.37
CA ARG A 377 -6.90 22.54 4.22
C ARG A 377 -7.38 22.51 2.76
N ARG A 378 -6.49 22.53 1.79
CA ARG A 378 -6.88 22.43 0.37
C ARG A 378 -7.10 20.99 -0.02
N PRO A 379 -8.11 20.70 -0.86
CA PRO A 379 -8.24 19.39 -1.50
C PRO A 379 -7.02 19.10 -2.38
N LEU A 380 -6.85 17.85 -2.76
CA LEU A 380 -5.85 17.46 -3.75
C LEU A 380 -6.15 18.12 -5.09
N PRO A 381 -5.14 18.55 -5.87
CA PRO A 381 -5.34 19.13 -7.20
C PRO A 381 -5.96 18.15 -8.21
N SER A 382 -5.70 16.86 -8.05
CA SER A 382 -6.25 15.82 -8.92
C SER A 382 -7.62 15.33 -8.45
N ALA A 383 -8.28 14.49 -9.26
CA ALA A 383 -9.50 13.80 -8.89
C ALA A 383 -9.29 12.63 -7.92
N ALA A 384 -8.05 12.28 -7.56
CA ALA A 384 -7.70 11.05 -6.84
C ALA A 384 -8.48 10.84 -5.52
N ALA A 385 -8.86 11.94 -4.82
CA ALA A 385 -9.68 11.83 -3.62
C ALA A 385 -11.13 11.47 -3.93
N THR A 386 -11.68 11.92 -5.05
CA THR A 386 -13.02 11.53 -5.54
C THR A 386 -12.99 10.09 -6.04
N ASP A 387 -11.95 9.75 -6.79
CA ASP A 387 -11.76 8.40 -7.35
C ASP A 387 -11.58 7.36 -6.24
N ALA A 388 -11.01 7.73 -5.10
CA ALA A 388 -10.93 6.87 -3.93
C ALA A 388 -12.31 6.42 -3.40
N MET A 389 -13.37 7.22 -3.59
CA MET A 389 -14.73 6.82 -3.23
C MET A 389 -15.29 5.78 -4.21
N ILE A 390 -14.93 5.89 -5.49
CA ILE A 390 -15.27 4.89 -6.52
C ILE A 390 -14.56 3.58 -6.18
N PHE A 391 -13.26 3.64 -5.92
CA PHE A 391 -12.48 2.46 -5.50
C PHE A 391 -13.11 1.73 -4.32
N LEU A 392 -13.54 2.46 -3.28
CA LEU A 392 -14.19 1.86 -2.12
C LEU A 392 -15.57 1.29 -2.42
N ALA A 393 -16.27 1.77 -3.44
CA ALA A 393 -17.55 1.22 -3.85
C ALA A 393 -17.41 -0.10 -4.65
N GLU A 394 -16.28 -0.26 -5.35
CA GLU A 394 -16.00 -1.41 -6.22
C GLU A 394 -15.35 -2.58 -5.47
N HIS A 395 -14.64 -2.33 -4.38
CA HIS A 395 -13.84 -3.31 -3.64
C HIS A 395 -14.27 -3.43 -2.18
#